data_23b62633eba43dad9cee2a58a4786762
#
_entry.id   23b62633eba43dad9cee2a58a4786762
#
_cell.length_a   1.000
_cell.length_b   1.000
_cell.length_c   1.000
_cell.angle_alpha   90.00
_cell.angle_beta   90.00
_cell.angle_gamma   90.00
#
_symmetry.space_group_name_H-M   'P 1'
#
loop_
_entity.id
_entity.type
_entity.pdbx_description
1 polymer ?
#
loop_
_entity_poly.entity_id
_entity_poly.type
_entity_poly.pdbx_seq_one_letter_code
_entity_poly.pdbx_strand_id
1 'polypeptide(L)'
;MEIQSDFKELFEYFNAHDVLYVIVGSYALAFHGAPRYTGDIDIYVKPDKENAIKIIKALADFGFGAVELDVSDFASEDKVVQLGVSPVRVDILTSISGVDWATAFNGSEDGYYGNVPVKFIGRSEFILNKRASGRKKDLADLEALGVE
;
A
#
# COMPACT_ATOMS: atom_id res chain seq x y z
N MET A 1 6.07 -7.16 13.91
CA MET A 1 6.28 -6.11 12.87
C MET A 1 6.93 -4.91 13.51
N GLU A 2 8.07 -4.51 13.00
CA GLU A 2 8.74 -3.30 13.45
C GLU A 2 8.04 -2.07 12.91
N ILE A 3 7.79 -1.06 13.77
CA ILE A 3 7.06 0.14 13.39
C ILE A 3 8.05 1.24 13.01
N GLN A 4 7.95 1.71 11.77
CA GLN A 4 8.69 2.87 11.27
C GLN A 4 7.86 4.12 11.55
N SER A 5 8.44 5.09 12.26
CA SER A 5 7.73 6.31 12.64
C SER A 5 7.25 7.12 11.42
N ASP A 6 8.02 7.13 10.35
CA ASP A 6 7.65 7.85 9.12
C ASP A 6 6.45 7.21 8.42
N PHE A 7 6.37 5.88 8.39
CA PHE A 7 5.21 5.19 7.81
C PHE A 7 3.97 5.42 8.67
N LYS A 8 4.12 5.36 9.98
CA LYS A 8 3.03 5.64 10.92
C LYS A 8 2.47 7.04 10.71
N GLU A 9 3.33 8.04 10.61
CA GLU A 9 2.95 9.42 10.38
C GLU A 9 2.25 9.60 9.01
N LEU A 10 2.75 8.94 7.98
CA LEU A 10 2.11 8.94 6.67
C LEU A 10 0.66 8.46 6.76
N PHE A 11 0.41 7.35 7.46
CA PHE A 11 -0.95 6.82 7.62
C PHE A 11 -1.83 7.75 8.43
N GLU A 12 -1.28 8.45 9.42
CA GLU A 12 -2.03 9.47 10.16
C GLU A 12 -2.52 10.58 9.22
N TYR A 13 -1.67 11.07 8.31
CA TYR A 13 -2.06 12.07 7.32
C TYR A 13 -3.02 11.51 6.28
N PHE A 14 -2.81 10.29 5.82
CA PHE A 14 -3.73 9.65 4.89
C PHE A 14 -5.13 9.54 5.49
N ASN A 15 -5.21 9.13 6.74
CA ASN A 15 -6.51 9.02 7.43
C ASN A 15 -7.13 10.40 7.67
N ALA A 16 -6.34 11.40 8.02
CA ALA A 16 -6.84 12.76 8.24
C ALA A 16 -7.45 13.38 6.96
N HIS A 17 -6.95 13.01 5.81
CA HIS A 17 -7.45 13.49 4.51
C HIS A 17 -8.43 12.53 3.83
N ASP A 18 -8.85 11.48 4.52
CA ASP A 18 -9.79 10.47 3.98
C ASP A 18 -9.29 9.80 2.69
N VAL A 19 -8.00 9.58 2.58
CA VAL A 19 -7.41 8.87 1.44
C VAL A 19 -7.90 7.42 1.43
N LEU A 20 -8.32 6.95 0.27
CA LEU A 20 -8.73 5.56 0.08
C LEU A 20 -7.51 4.75 -0.35
N TYR A 21 -7.10 3.81 0.49
CA TYR A 21 -5.92 3.00 0.28
C TYR A 21 -6.03 1.63 0.94
N VAL A 22 -5.23 0.67 0.48
CA VAL A 22 -4.97 -0.59 1.17
C VAL A 22 -3.48 -0.87 1.14
N ILE A 23 -2.96 -1.40 2.23
CA ILE A 23 -1.56 -1.83 2.31
C ILE A 23 -1.44 -3.18 1.61
N VAL A 24 -0.48 -3.30 0.71
CA VAL A 24 -0.20 -4.52 -0.04
C VAL A 24 1.25 -4.97 0.23
N GLY A 25 1.74 -5.94 -0.49
CA GLY A 25 3.15 -6.34 -0.43
C GLY A 25 3.56 -6.97 0.90
N SER A 26 4.81 -6.75 1.30
CA SER A 26 5.43 -7.43 2.45
C SER A 26 4.76 -7.13 3.78
N TYR A 27 4.24 -5.93 3.96
CA TYR A 27 3.53 -5.58 5.20
C TYR A 27 2.18 -6.28 5.29
N ALA A 28 1.50 -6.50 4.16
CA ALA A 28 0.28 -7.30 4.12
C ALA A 28 0.60 -8.78 4.39
N LEU A 29 1.71 -9.27 3.84
CA LEU A 29 2.18 -10.63 4.13
C LEU A 29 2.39 -10.83 5.63
N ALA A 30 3.04 -9.86 6.29
CA ALA A 30 3.25 -9.90 7.73
C ALA A 30 1.93 -9.90 8.50
N PHE A 31 0.98 -9.06 8.08
CA PHE A 31 -0.35 -9.01 8.69
C PHE A 31 -1.07 -10.36 8.62
N HIS A 32 -0.90 -11.08 7.51
CA HIS A 32 -1.52 -12.38 7.30
C HIS A 32 -0.73 -13.55 7.91
N GLY A 33 0.33 -13.26 8.67
CA GLY A 33 0.99 -14.27 9.49
C GLY A 33 2.35 -14.75 9.01
N ALA A 34 2.89 -14.18 7.94
CA ALA A 34 4.21 -14.59 7.40
C ALA A 34 5.18 -13.40 7.34
N PRO A 35 5.58 -12.85 8.49
CA PRO A 35 6.47 -11.69 8.52
C PRO A 35 7.84 -12.00 7.94
N ARG A 36 8.39 -11.04 7.20
CA ARG A 36 9.77 -11.05 6.76
C ARG A 36 10.32 -9.64 6.79
N TYR A 37 11.64 -9.52 6.83
CA TYR A 37 12.27 -8.21 6.81
C TYR A 37 12.02 -7.50 5.49
N THR A 38 11.63 -6.23 5.56
CA THR A 38 11.53 -5.34 4.41
C THR A 38 11.69 -3.90 4.87
N GLY A 39 12.34 -3.09 4.03
CA GLY A 39 12.47 -1.65 4.30
C GLY A 39 11.43 -0.83 3.58
N ASP A 40 10.70 -1.41 2.61
CA ASP A 40 9.78 -0.68 1.74
C ASP A 40 8.34 -1.04 2.10
N ILE A 41 7.45 -0.05 1.99
CA ILE A 41 6.03 -0.29 2.17
C ILE A 41 5.30 0.00 0.87
N ASP A 42 4.41 -0.90 0.45
CA ASP A 42 3.62 -0.79 -0.76
C ASP A 42 2.17 -0.45 -0.41
N ILE A 43 1.67 0.62 -1.01
CA ILE A 43 0.32 1.12 -0.73
C ILE A 43 -0.44 1.23 -2.05
N TYR A 44 -1.55 0.52 -2.17
CA TYR A 44 -2.44 0.59 -3.33
C TYR A 44 -3.53 1.62 -3.04
N VAL A 45 -3.68 2.59 -3.93
CA VAL A 45 -4.63 3.70 -3.76
C VAL A 45 -5.69 3.67 -4.85
N LYS A 46 -6.88 4.20 -4.54
CA LYS A 46 -7.95 4.33 -5.54
C LYS A 46 -7.51 5.29 -6.64
N PRO A 47 -7.50 4.84 -7.91
CA PRO A 47 -6.97 5.65 -9.01
C PRO A 47 -8.05 6.56 -9.62
N ASP A 48 -8.48 7.57 -8.88
CA ASP A 48 -9.37 8.59 -9.40
C ASP A 48 -8.93 9.98 -8.97
N LYS A 49 -9.48 11.00 -9.61
CA LYS A 49 -9.09 12.40 -9.40
C LYS A 49 -9.36 12.86 -7.96
N GLU A 50 -10.52 12.50 -7.41
CA GLU A 50 -10.90 12.90 -6.06
C GLU A 50 -9.91 12.37 -5.03
N ASN A 51 -9.59 11.09 -5.11
CA ASN A 51 -8.62 10.45 -4.21
C ASN A 51 -7.23 11.01 -4.43
N ALA A 52 -6.83 11.25 -5.68
CA ALA A 52 -5.54 11.83 -6.03
C ALA A 52 -5.33 13.19 -5.37
N ILE A 53 -6.36 14.04 -5.35
CA ILE A 53 -6.30 15.34 -4.68
C ILE A 53 -6.06 15.15 -3.17
N LYS A 54 -6.74 14.21 -2.55
CA LYS A 54 -6.56 13.89 -1.13
C LYS A 54 -5.15 13.39 -0.84
N ILE A 55 -4.59 12.56 -1.71
CA ILE A 55 -3.22 12.06 -1.58
C ILE A 55 -2.21 13.21 -1.63
N ILE A 56 -2.35 14.11 -2.60
CA ILE A 56 -1.45 15.27 -2.74
C ILE A 56 -1.49 16.13 -1.47
N LYS A 57 -2.68 16.39 -0.93
CA LYS A 57 -2.82 17.17 0.30
C LYS A 57 -2.18 16.48 1.50
N ALA A 58 -2.38 15.18 1.63
CA ALA A 58 -1.78 14.41 2.71
C ALA A 58 -0.25 14.40 2.63
N LEU A 59 0.30 14.23 1.43
CA LEU A 59 1.75 14.23 1.22
C LEU A 59 2.34 15.60 1.48
N ALA A 60 1.65 16.68 1.12
CA ALA A 60 2.09 18.03 1.42
C ALA A 60 2.21 18.25 2.93
N ASP A 61 1.23 17.80 3.70
CA ASP A 61 1.25 17.91 5.16
C ASP A 61 2.36 17.04 5.76
N PHE A 62 2.63 15.90 5.16
CA PHE A 62 3.68 14.99 5.61
C PHE A 62 5.10 15.52 5.34
N GLY A 63 5.23 16.53 4.48
CA GLY A 63 6.53 17.13 4.16
C GLY A 63 7.06 16.80 2.77
N PHE A 64 6.27 16.14 1.93
CA PHE A 64 6.62 15.88 0.53
C PHE A 64 6.04 16.93 -0.42
N GLY A 65 5.59 18.08 0.11
CA GLY A 65 5.01 19.15 -0.71
C GLY A 65 6.02 19.84 -1.63
N ALA A 66 7.32 19.72 -1.35
CA ALA A 66 8.38 20.26 -2.20
C ALA A 66 8.72 19.34 -3.37
N VAL A 67 8.23 18.11 -3.37
CA VAL A 67 8.39 17.16 -4.47
C VAL A 67 7.35 17.51 -5.53
N GLU A 68 7.76 17.56 -6.80
CA GLU A 68 6.85 17.87 -7.90
C GLU A 68 5.92 16.69 -8.18
N LEU A 69 4.86 16.58 -7.39
CA LEU A 69 3.80 15.59 -7.59
C LEU A 69 2.57 16.30 -8.14
N ASP A 70 1.92 15.61 -9.08
CA ASP A 70 0.71 16.09 -9.72
C ASP A 70 -0.43 15.12 -9.49
N VAL A 71 -1.66 15.62 -9.54
CA VAL A 71 -2.87 14.79 -9.46
C VAL A 71 -2.82 13.65 -10.49
N SER A 72 -2.29 13.90 -11.69
CA SER A 72 -2.16 12.88 -12.73
C SER A 72 -1.29 11.68 -12.32
N ASP A 73 -0.40 11.84 -11.33
CA ASP A 73 0.43 10.74 -10.83
C ASP A 73 -0.39 9.67 -10.09
N PHE A 74 -1.58 10.02 -9.62
CA PHE A 74 -2.43 9.14 -8.81
C PHE A 74 -3.85 8.97 -9.36
N ALA A 75 -4.21 9.67 -10.43
CA ALA A 75 -5.59 9.73 -10.91
C ALA A 75 -5.95 8.64 -11.91
N SER A 76 -4.98 7.92 -12.43
CA SER A 76 -5.20 6.86 -13.42
C SER A 76 -4.41 5.61 -13.07
N GLU A 77 -4.82 4.47 -13.63
CA GLU A 77 -4.16 3.19 -13.42
C GLU A 77 -2.74 3.16 -13.98
N ASP A 78 -1.98 2.14 -13.60
CA ASP A 78 -0.64 1.83 -14.10
C ASP A 78 0.42 2.89 -13.76
N LYS A 79 0.27 3.52 -12.60
CA LYS A 79 1.25 4.46 -12.07
C LYS A 79 1.92 3.91 -10.81
N VAL A 80 3.20 4.20 -10.64
CA VAL A 80 3.96 3.92 -9.42
C VAL A 80 4.70 5.18 -9.03
N VAL A 81 4.50 5.63 -7.81
CA VAL A 81 5.23 6.79 -7.25
C VAL A 81 6.07 6.29 -6.08
N GLN A 82 7.38 6.46 -6.18
CA GLN A 82 8.31 6.07 -5.12
C GLN A 82 8.75 7.31 -4.34
N LEU A 83 8.58 7.27 -3.02
CA LEU A 83 8.93 8.37 -2.11
C LEU A 83 9.94 7.87 -1.09
N GLY A 84 10.96 8.68 -0.85
CA GLY A 84 12.02 8.33 0.10
C GLY A 84 13.02 7.33 -0.48
N VAL A 85 13.90 6.84 0.39
CA VAL A 85 14.92 5.84 0.05
C VAL A 85 14.96 4.78 1.15
N SER A 86 15.32 3.55 0.78
CA SER A 86 15.45 2.47 1.76
C SER A 86 16.37 2.89 2.92
N PRO A 87 16.03 2.53 4.17
CA PRO A 87 14.97 1.61 4.57
C PRO A 87 13.57 2.23 4.77
N VAL A 88 13.38 3.48 4.37
CA VAL A 88 12.11 4.20 4.56
C VAL A 88 11.56 4.65 3.20
N ARG A 89 11.36 3.70 2.30
CA ARG A 89 10.78 3.97 0.98
C ARG A 89 9.31 3.57 0.96
N VAL A 90 8.49 4.47 0.41
CA VAL A 90 7.05 4.24 0.19
C VAL A 90 6.81 4.12 -1.30
N ASP A 91 6.21 3.03 -1.73
CA ASP A 91 5.77 2.84 -3.11
C ASP A 91 4.23 2.96 -3.14
N ILE A 92 3.74 3.98 -3.83
CA ILE A 92 2.30 4.19 -4.01
C ILE A 92 1.92 3.70 -5.40
N LEU A 93 1.01 2.73 -5.45
CA LEU A 93 0.61 2.03 -6.65
C LEU A 93 -0.84 2.37 -6.99
N THR A 94 -1.11 2.64 -8.27
CA THR A 94 -2.49 2.89 -8.72
C THR A 94 -3.11 1.66 -9.38
N SER A 95 -2.36 0.58 -9.53
CA SER A 95 -2.89 -0.73 -9.90
C SER A 95 -1.96 -1.83 -9.42
N ILE A 96 -2.50 -3.03 -9.26
CA ILE A 96 -1.75 -4.24 -8.92
C ILE A 96 -2.24 -5.38 -9.81
N SER A 97 -1.41 -6.40 -9.97
CA SER A 97 -1.74 -7.53 -10.84
C SER A 97 -2.94 -8.31 -10.30
N GLY A 98 -3.90 -8.58 -11.16
CA GLY A 98 -4.98 -9.53 -10.90
C GLY A 98 -6.09 -9.07 -9.97
N VAL A 99 -6.02 -7.87 -9.40
CA VAL A 99 -7.03 -7.38 -8.46
C VAL A 99 -7.32 -5.91 -8.74
N ASP A 100 -8.55 -5.61 -9.14
CA ASP A 100 -8.96 -4.22 -9.32
C ASP A 100 -9.21 -3.52 -7.98
N TRP A 101 -9.35 -2.21 -8.02
CA TRP A 101 -9.53 -1.42 -6.80
C TRP A 101 -10.77 -1.83 -6.01
N ALA A 102 -11.91 -1.98 -6.69
CA ALA A 102 -13.16 -2.31 -5.99
C ALA A 102 -13.04 -3.65 -5.25
N THR A 103 -12.45 -4.65 -5.88
CA THR A 103 -12.22 -5.96 -5.26
C THR A 103 -11.26 -5.86 -4.07
N ALA A 104 -10.15 -5.14 -4.24
CA ALA A 104 -9.16 -4.97 -3.18
C ALA A 104 -9.76 -4.23 -1.98
N PHE A 105 -10.48 -3.15 -2.22
CA PHE A 105 -11.04 -2.34 -1.15
C PHE A 105 -12.18 -3.07 -0.41
N ASN A 106 -13.08 -3.69 -1.16
CA ASN A 106 -14.22 -4.41 -0.57
C ASN A 106 -13.80 -5.63 0.23
N GLY A 107 -12.71 -6.28 -0.17
CA GLY A 107 -12.14 -7.42 0.54
C GLY A 107 -11.10 -7.06 1.60
N SER A 108 -10.81 -5.78 1.79
CA SER A 108 -9.77 -5.33 2.72
C SER A 108 -10.14 -5.65 4.17
N GLU A 109 -9.10 -5.82 4.98
CA GLU A 109 -9.25 -6.10 6.41
C GLU A 109 -8.71 -4.93 7.22
N ASP A 110 -9.46 -4.55 8.25
CA ASP A 110 -9.04 -3.51 9.17
C ASP A 110 -7.95 -4.03 10.10
N GLY A 111 -6.94 -3.21 10.32
CA GLY A 111 -5.86 -3.52 11.24
C GLY A 111 -5.22 -2.25 11.74
N TYR A 112 -4.03 -2.38 12.30
CA TYR A 112 -3.30 -1.25 12.86
C TYR A 112 -1.85 -1.26 12.40
N TYR A 113 -1.32 -0.08 12.15
CA TYR A 113 0.11 0.14 12.04
C TYR A 113 0.54 0.94 13.26
N GLY A 114 1.21 0.27 14.22
CA GLY A 114 1.35 0.84 15.55
C GLY A 114 -0.02 1.04 16.20
N ASN A 115 -0.38 2.27 16.51
CA ASN A 115 -1.71 2.62 17.03
C ASN A 115 -2.61 3.32 16.00
N VAL A 116 -2.21 3.35 14.74
CA VAL A 116 -2.95 4.02 13.67
C VAL A 116 -3.81 3.00 12.93
N PRO A 117 -5.14 3.20 12.83
CA PRO A 117 -6.00 2.30 12.07
C PRO A 117 -5.64 2.37 10.58
N VAL A 118 -5.49 1.22 9.95
CA VAL A 118 -5.17 1.12 8.53
C VAL A 118 -5.96 -0.03 7.90
N LYS A 119 -5.97 -0.09 6.58
CA LYS A 119 -6.57 -1.19 5.84
C LYS A 119 -5.48 -1.98 5.12
N PHE A 120 -5.55 -3.30 5.29
CA PHE A 120 -4.69 -4.25 4.56
C PHE A 120 -5.49 -4.96 3.48
N ILE A 121 -4.84 -5.29 2.37
CA ILE A 121 -5.46 -6.18 1.38
C ILE A 121 -5.85 -7.49 2.07
N GLY A 122 -7.04 -8.00 1.76
CA GLY A 122 -7.51 -9.26 2.33
C GLY A 122 -6.65 -10.44 1.88
N ARG A 123 -6.68 -11.53 2.65
CA ARG A 123 -5.87 -12.72 2.35
C ARG A 123 -6.19 -13.29 0.96
N SER A 124 -7.46 -13.40 0.62
CA SER A 124 -7.89 -13.92 -0.68
C SER A 124 -7.39 -13.07 -1.84
N GLU A 125 -7.51 -11.75 -1.73
CA GLU A 125 -7.06 -10.80 -2.74
C GLU A 125 -5.53 -10.75 -2.82
N PHE A 126 -4.85 -10.88 -1.69
CA PHE A 126 -3.39 -11.02 -1.67
C PHE A 126 -2.94 -12.23 -2.48
N ILE A 127 -3.60 -13.36 -2.28
CA ILE A 127 -3.31 -14.60 -3.01
C ILE A 127 -3.53 -14.42 -4.52
N LEU A 128 -4.66 -13.81 -4.92
CA LEU A 128 -4.94 -13.50 -6.31
C LEU A 128 -3.85 -12.62 -6.93
N ASN A 129 -3.44 -11.59 -6.20
CA ASN A 129 -2.40 -10.67 -6.67
C ASN A 129 -1.06 -11.38 -6.88
N LYS A 130 -0.64 -12.19 -5.92
CA LYS A 130 0.64 -12.91 -6.00
C LYS A 130 0.66 -13.96 -7.10
N ARG A 131 -0.45 -14.67 -7.30
CA ARG A 131 -0.58 -15.63 -8.40
C ARG A 131 -0.55 -14.94 -9.76
N ALA A 132 -1.23 -13.80 -9.88
CA ALA A 132 -1.27 -13.05 -11.13
C ALA A 132 0.10 -12.48 -11.51
N SER A 133 0.86 -11.94 -10.55
CA SER A 133 2.21 -11.44 -10.80
C SER A 133 3.22 -12.56 -11.02
N GLY A 134 3.10 -13.68 -10.31
CA GLY A 134 3.79 -14.94 -10.59
C GLY A 134 5.31 -14.93 -10.54
N ARG A 135 5.94 -13.91 -9.96
CA ARG A 135 7.39 -13.87 -9.82
C ARG A 135 7.84 -14.88 -8.75
N LYS A 136 9.11 -15.28 -8.78
CA LYS A 136 9.64 -16.23 -7.79
C LYS A 136 9.40 -15.77 -6.36
N LYS A 137 9.62 -14.50 -6.08
CA LYS A 137 9.38 -13.94 -4.75
C LYS A 137 7.88 -13.96 -4.38
N ASP A 138 6.99 -13.81 -5.36
CA ASP A 138 5.55 -13.85 -5.13
C ASP A 138 5.10 -15.27 -4.79
N LEU A 139 5.63 -16.27 -5.48
CA LEU A 139 5.36 -17.67 -5.18
C LEU A 139 5.94 -18.06 -3.82
N ALA A 140 7.10 -17.53 -3.44
CA ALA A 140 7.69 -17.73 -2.13
C ALA A 140 6.81 -17.13 -1.03
N ASP A 141 6.21 -15.98 -1.27
CA ASP A 141 5.27 -15.35 -0.33
C ASP A 141 4.04 -16.22 -0.11
N LEU A 142 3.50 -16.82 -1.19
CA LEU A 142 2.38 -17.75 -1.08
C LEU A 142 2.75 -19.00 -0.27
N GLU A 143 3.92 -19.55 -0.53
CA GLU A 143 4.43 -20.70 0.22
C GLU A 143 4.57 -20.37 1.70
N ALA A 144 5.07 -19.20 2.03
CA ALA A 144 5.20 -18.73 3.42
C ALA A 144 3.85 -18.64 4.13
N LEU A 145 2.76 -18.36 3.40
CA LEU A 145 1.40 -18.36 3.93
C LEU A 145 0.78 -19.76 3.99
N GLY A 146 1.46 -20.80 3.54
CA GLY A 146 0.92 -22.15 3.47
C GLY A 146 -0.02 -22.36 2.29
N VAL A 147 0.08 -21.56 1.24
CA VAL A 147 -0.73 -21.66 0.02
C VAL A 147 0.08 -22.40 -1.05
N GLU A 148 -0.52 -23.42 -1.63
CA GLU A 148 0.10 -24.18 -2.73
C GLU A 148 0.00 -23.46 -4.08
#